data_dd94dad06d4ecab7c4231021121220be
#
_entry.id   dd94dad06d4ecab7c4231021121220be
#
_cell.length_a   1.000
_cell.length_b   1.000
_cell.length_c   1.000
_cell.angle_alpha   90.00
_cell.angle_beta   90.00
_cell.angle_gamma   90.00
#
_symmetry.space_group_name_H-M   'P 1'
#
loop_
_entity.id
_entity.type
_entity.pdbx_description
1 polymer ?
#
loop_
_entity_poly.entity_id
_entity_poly.type
_entity_poly.pdbx_seq_one_letter_code
_entity_poly.pdbx_strand_id
1 'polypeptide(L)'
;MKHALKLFSVTLALFAIAGFATAQERATVLAGAELTRVVPTGFYFQGLSAPTQMRNTAAARFGTTRFVIAGLVDTSGYSADVREKYVGFLITDSEITLNGESLPAGAYGFGFGTEGKLTVMDLAGKNLLSVPITNDKEMRRPRPLMMSADAGGVRLYNGRNYVVIAAK
;
A
#
# COMPACT_ATOMS: atom_id res chain seq x y z
N MET A 1 -0.97 -27.46 -75.21
CA MET A 1 -0.05 -27.38 -74.06
C MET A 1 -0.52 -26.21 -73.22
N LYS A 2 -1.17 -26.51 -72.06
CA LYS A 2 -1.83 -25.51 -71.20
C LYS A 2 -1.17 -25.58 -69.85
N HIS A 3 -0.40 -24.56 -69.48
CA HIS A 3 0.20 -24.41 -68.13
C HIS A 3 -0.81 -23.74 -67.23
N ALA A 4 -1.32 -24.50 -66.26
CA ALA A 4 -2.15 -23.98 -65.19
C ALA A 4 -1.26 -23.38 -64.05
N LEU A 5 -1.34 -22.10 -63.90
CA LEU A 5 -0.66 -21.35 -62.83
C LEU A 5 -1.54 -21.44 -61.56
N LYS A 6 -1.09 -22.20 -60.56
CA LYS A 6 -1.76 -22.26 -59.27
C LYS A 6 -1.32 -21.05 -58.40
N LEU A 7 -2.22 -20.11 -58.20
CA LEU A 7 -2.06 -19.05 -57.22
C LEU A 7 -2.26 -19.66 -55.82
N PHE A 8 -1.21 -19.58 -55.01
CA PHE A 8 -1.25 -19.96 -53.58
C PHE A 8 -1.58 -18.71 -52.78
N SER A 9 -2.83 -18.55 -52.35
CA SER A 9 -3.24 -17.47 -51.47
C SER A 9 -2.78 -17.80 -50.02
N VAL A 10 -1.76 -17.09 -49.56
CA VAL A 10 -1.36 -17.10 -48.15
C VAL A 10 -2.21 -16.10 -47.40
N THR A 11 -3.20 -16.59 -46.68
CA THR A 11 -4.02 -15.78 -45.76
C THR A 11 -3.24 -15.59 -44.45
N LEU A 12 -2.63 -14.44 -44.25
CA LEU A 12 -1.96 -14.06 -43.02
C LEU A 12 -3.03 -13.67 -41.98
N ALA A 13 -3.34 -14.57 -41.08
CA ALA A 13 -4.22 -14.32 -39.93
C ALA A 13 -3.45 -13.44 -38.91
N LEU A 14 -3.73 -12.16 -38.88
CA LEU A 14 -3.27 -11.25 -37.81
C LEU A 14 -4.07 -11.55 -36.56
N PHE A 15 -3.49 -12.31 -35.62
CA PHE A 15 -4.01 -12.43 -34.26
C PHE A 15 -3.74 -11.08 -33.54
N ALA A 16 -4.75 -10.22 -33.47
CA ALA A 16 -4.74 -9.07 -32.58
C ALA A 16 -4.83 -9.58 -31.14
N ILE A 17 -3.69 -9.65 -30.45
CA ILE A 17 -3.65 -9.84 -29.00
C ILE A 17 -4.15 -8.52 -28.40
N ALA A 18 -5.44 -8.43 -28.15
CA ALA A 18 -6.02 -7.38 -27.31
C ALA A 18 -5.48 -7.58 -25.89
N GLY A 19 -4.38 -6.91 -25.58
CA GLY A 19 -3.89 -6.81 -24.20
C GLY A 19 -4.99 -6.13 -23.40
N PHE A 20 -5.62 -6.87 -22.48
CA PHE A 20 -6.45 -6.29 -21.45
C PHE A 20 -5.54 -5.44 -20.57
N ALA A 21 -5.39 -4.16 -20.89
CA ALA A 21 -4.89 -3.18 -19.94
C ALA A 21 -5.92 -3.12 -18.82
N THR A 22 -5.65 -3.82 -17.72
CA THR A 22 -6.41 -3.61 -16.49
C THR A 22 -6.21 -2.15 -16.12
N ALA A 23 -7.27 -1.33 -16.30
CA ALA A 23 -7.25 0.06 -15.88
C ALA A 23 -6.99 0.05 -14.37
N GLN A 24 -5.78 0.44 -13.98
CA GLN A 24 -5.38 0.54 -12.57
C GLN A 24 -6.29 1.58 -11.92
N GLU A 25 -7.03 1.16 -10.90
CA GLU A 25 -7.97 2.04 -10.22
C GLU A 25 -7.23 3.24 -9.61
N ARG A 26 -7.72 4.43 -9.94
CA ARG A 26 -7.13 5.67 -9.42
C ARG A 26 -7.35 5.76 -7.92
N ALA A 27 -6.26 5.93 -7.19
CA ALA A 27 -6.28 6.15 -5.75
C ALA A 27 -6.56 7.63 -5.44
N THR A 28 -7.43 7.88 -4.46
CA THR A 28 -7.73 9.22 -3.92
C THR A 28 -7.26 9.28 -2.48
N VAL A 29 -6.34 10.18 -2.16
CA VAL A 29 -5.90 10.40 -0.77
C VAL A 29 -6.97 11.21 -0.04
N LEU A 30 -7.41 10.71 1.13
CA LEU A 30 -8.44 11.34 1.94
C LEU A 30 -7.84 12.48 2.78
N ALA A 31 -8.66 13.51 3.04
CA ALA A 31 -8.27 14.67 3.86
C ALA A 31 -9.43 15.19 4.70
N GLY A 32 -9.12 15.99 5.72
CA GLY A 32 -10.12 16.67 6.55
C GLY A 32 -11.13 15.70 7.18
N ALA A 33 -12.42 16.01 7.06
CA ALA A 33 -13.50 15.23 7.68
C ALA A 33 -13.63 13.79 7.14
N GLU A 34 -13.29 13.56 5.87
CA GLU A 34 -13.32 12.21 5.29
C GLU A 34 -12.25 11.31 5.95
N LEU A 35 -11.03 11.82 6.12
CA LEU A 35 -9.95 11.11 6.79
C LEU A 35 -10.34 10.81 8.26
N THR A 36 -10.81 11.82 9.00
CA THR A 36 -11.15 11.67 10.43
C THR A 36 -12.27 10.64 10.64
N ARG A 37 -13.18 10.49 9.68
CA ARG A 37 -14.31 9.55 9.78
C ARG A 37 -13.89 8.09 9.68
N VAL A 38 -12.84 7.78 8.93
CA VAL A 38 -12.39 6.39 8.67
C VAL A 38 -11.27 5.94 9.62
N VAL A 39 -10.54 6.86 10.22
CA VAL A 39 -9.39 6.55 11.09
C VAL A 39 -9.87 6.15 12.49
N PRO A 40 -9.48 4.97 13.02
CA PRO A 40 -9.82 4.59 14.39
C PRO A 40 -9.05 5.44 15.40
N THR A 41 -9.67 5.75 16.54
CA THR A 41 -9.07 6.55 17.63
C THR A 41 -8.05 5.79 18.47
N GLY A 42 -7.98 4.47 18.31
CA GLY A 42 -7.00 3.60 18.95
C GLY A 42 -6.83 2.31 18.17
N PHE A 43 -5.75 1.60 18.44
CA PHE A 43 -5.44 0.34 17.77
C PHE A 43 -4.90 -0.69 18.76
N TYR A 44 -5.39 -1.93 18.63
CA TYR A 44 -4.96 -3.05 19.46
C TYR A 44 -3.80 -3.79 18.79
N PHE A 45 -2.72 -3.98 19.56
CA PHE A 45 -1.55 -4.73 19.10
C PHE A 45 -0.87 -5.40 20.31
N GLN A 46 -0.53 -6.67 20.20
CA GLN A 46 0.17 -7.45 21.24
C GLN A 46 -0.40 -7.27 22.67
N GLY A 47 -1.72 -7.41 22.81
CA GLY A 47 -2.37 -7.37 24.13
C GLY A 47 -2.66 -5.97 24.68
N LEU A 48 -2.26 -4.90 24.01
CA LEU A 48 -2.45 -3.52 24.44
C LEU A 48 -3.18 -2.70 23.37
N SER A 49 -4.11 -1.84 23.81
CA SER A 49 -4.71 -0.83 22.96
C SER A 49 -4.03 0.50 23.18
N ALA A 50 -3.48 1.07 22.09
CA ALA A 50 -2.78 2.35 22.11
C ALA A 50 -3.60 3.42 21.37
N PRO A 51 -3.64 4.68 21.87
CA PRO A 51 -4.32 5.77 21.19
C PRO A 51 -3.63 6.13 19.87
N THR A 52 -4.44 6.43 18.85
CA THR A 52 -3.98 6.89 17.55
C THR A 52 -3.48 8.34 17.64
N GLN A 53 -2.32 8.60 17.10
CA GLN A 53 -1.81 9.96 16.88
C GLN A 53 -2.54 10.58 15.68
N MET A 54 -3.73 11.16 15.88
CA MET A 54 -4.64 11.60 14.80
C MET A 54 -3.99 12.54 13.77
N ARG A 55 -2.96 13.32 14.15
CA ARG A 55 -2.21 14.19 13.21
C ARG A 55 -1.24 13.43 12.32
N ASN A 56 -0.93 12.19 12.67
CA ASN A 56 -0.02 11.30 11.98
C ASN A 56 -0.80 10.09 11.41
N THR A 57 -1.87 10.40 10.68
CA THR A 57 -2.72 9.42 10.00
C THR A 57 -2.84 9.77 8.53
N ALA A 58 -3.07 8.78 7.71
CA ALA A 58 -3.31 8.92 6.29
C ALA A 58 -4.26 7.81 5.82
N ALA A 59 -5.07 8.09 4.83
CA ALA A 59 -5.91 7.09 4.19
C ALA A 59 -6.04 7.39 2.69
N ALA A 60 -6.26 6.34 1.92
CA ALA A 60 -6.56 6.43 0.51
C ALA A 60 -7.76 5.53 0.19
N ARG A 61 -8.52 5.95 -0.83
CA ARG A 61 -9.62 5.19 -1.41
C ARG A 61 -9.26 4.78 -2.83
N PHE A 62 -9.35 3.50 -3.11
CA PHE A 62 -9.20 2.93 -4.45
C PHE A 62 -10.59 2.70 -5.06
N GLY A 63 -10.83 3.30 -6.22
CA GLY A 63 -12.17 3.31 -6.82
C GLY A 63 -13.18 4.02 -5.92
N THR A 64 -14.33 3.37 -5.65
CA THR A 64 -15.44 3.97 -4.89
C THR A 64 -15.53 3.53 -3.44
N THR A 65 -15.07 2.31 -3.09
CA THR A 65 -15.39 1.67 -1.80
C THR A 65 -14.20 1.04 -1.08
N ARG A 66 -13.05 0.84 -1.73
CA ARG A 66 -11.91 0.16 -1.12
C ARG A 66 -10.99 1.15 -0.42
N PHE A 67 -10.67 0.89 0.85
CA PHE A 67 -9.87 1.79 1.68
C PHE A 67 -8.58 1.15 2.15
N VAL A 68 -7.55 2.00 2.23
CA VAL A 68 -6.32 1.73 2.97
C VAL A 68 -6.13 2.86 3.96
N ILE A 69 -5.95 2.52 5.24
CA ILE A 69 -5.83 3.46 6.34
C ILE A 69 -4.54 3.15 7.10
N ALA A 70 -3.73 4.14 7.36
CA ALA A 70 -2.53 4.02 8.19
C ALA A 70 -2.50 5.10 9.27
N GLY A 71 -1.96 4.76 10.44
CA GLY A 71 -1.82 5.71 11.52
C GLY A 71 -0.68 5.32 12.46
N LEU A 72 0.04 6.33 12.98
CA LEU A 72 0.94 6.12 14.09
C LEU A 72 0.15 6.07 15.40
N VAL A 73 0.65 5.29 16.37
CA VAL A 73 0.05 5.20 17.71
C VAL A 73 1.04 5.67 18.77
N ASP A 74 0.53 5.95 19.96
CA ASP A 74 1.38 6.17 21.12
C ASP A 74 1.94 4.82 21.61
N THR A 75 3.21 4.60 21.33
CA THR A 75 3.89 3.35 21.69
C THR A 75 4.48 3.35 23.10
N SER A 76 4.28 4.41 23.91
CA SER A 76 4.92 4.56 25.24
C SER A 76 4.59 3.43 26.21
N GLY A 77 3.43 2.79 26.08
CA GLY A 77 3.00 1.66 26.91
C GLY A 77 3.62 0.32 26.53
N TYR A 78 4.31 0.21 25.38
CA TYR A 78 4.94 -1.04 24.95
C TYR A 78 6.37 -1.19 25.47
N SER A 79 6.86 -2.43 25.52
CA SER A 79 8.27 -2.73 25.83
C SER A 79 9.22 -2.11 24.79
N ALA A 80 10.51 -1.97 25.14
CA ALA A 80 11.52 -1.46 24.23
C ALA A 80 11.58 -2.27 22.91
N ASP A 81 11.59 -3.60 23.03
CA ASP A 81 11.66 -4.52 21.89
C ASP A 81 10.48 -4.36 20.91
N VAL A 82 9.28 -4.06 21.44
CA VAL A 82 8.11 -3.79 20.60
C VAL A 82 8.25 -2.44 19.93
N ARG A 83 8.66 -1.40 20.66
CA ARG A 83 8.82 -0.03 20.11
C ARG A 83 9.87 0.09 19.01
N GLU A 84 10.87 -0.79 18.99
CA GLU A 84 11.88 -0.82 17.93
C GLU A 84 11.29 -1.24 16.56
N LYS A 85 10.27 -2.08 16.55
CA LYS A 85 9.69 -2.68 15.34
C LYS A 85 8.25 -2.28 15.03
N TYR A 86 7.57 -1.62 15.95
CA TYR A 86 6.16 -1.25 15.84
C TYR A 86 5.98 0.25 16.07
N VAL A 87 5.37 0.93 15.11
CA VAL A 87 5.11 2.38 15.19
C VAL A 87 3.63 2.73 14.97
N GLY A 88 2.84 1.82 14.38
CA GLY A 88 1.47 2.13 14.03
C GLY A 88 0.75 0.99 13.33
N PHE A 89 -0.39 1.30 12.75
CA PHE A 89 -1.27 0.34 12.09
C PHE A 89 -1.47 0.61 10.61
N LEU A 90 -1.72 -0.46 9.86
CA LEU A 90 -2.19 -0.47 8.48
C LEU A 90 -3.46 -1.32 8.41
N ILE A 91 -4.57 -0.73 7.95
CA ILE A 91 -5.85 -1.40 7.78
C ILE A 91 -6.22 -1.33 6.31
N THR A 92 -6.65 -2.44 5.73
CA THR A 92 -7.18 -2.50 4.38
C THR A 92 -8.41 -3.41 4.33
N ASP A 93 -9.46 -2.99 3.64
CA ASP A 93 -10.70 -3.74 3.46
C ASP A 93 -10.69 -4.63 2.21
N SER A 94 -9.61 -4.59 1.44
CA SER A 94 -9.40 -5.39 0.25
C SER A 94 -7.94 -5.84 0.14
N GLU A 95 -7.67 -6.81 -0.72
CA GLU A 95 -6.29 -7.20 -1.01
C GLU A 95 -5.56 -6.05 -1.71
N ILE A 96 -4.36 -5.75 -1.22
CA ILE A 96 -3.46 -4.73 -1.75
C ILE A 96 -2.09 -5.32 -2.04
N THR A 97 -1.24 -4.56 -2.71
CA THR A 97 0.19 -4.85 -2.77
C THR A 97 1.00 -3.76 -2.08
N LEU A 98 2.10 -4.17 -1.44
CA LEU A 98 3.15 -3.30 -0.90
C LEU A 98 4.42 -3.53 -1.73
N ASN A 99 4.82 -2.56 -2.53
CA ASN A 99 5.93 -2.71 -3.51
C ASN A 99 5.81 -3.98 -4.37
N GLY A 100 4.57 -4.37 -4.75
CA GLY A 100 4.28 -5.57 -5.54
C GLY A 100 3.99 -6.84 -4.72
N GLU A 101 4.37 -6.89 -3.45
CA GLU A 101 4.09 -8.02 -2.56
C GLU A 101 2.66 -7.95 -2.01
N SER A 102 1.95 -9.07 -2.07
CA SER A 102 0.52 -9.16 -1.75
C SER A 102 0.28 -9.12 -0.25
N LEU A 103 -0.70 -8.33 0.18
CA LEU A 103 -1.22 -8.27 1.54
C LEU A 103 -2.76 -8.40 1.51
N PRO A 104 -3.35 -9.44 2.13
CA PRO A 104 -4.80 -9.60 2.20
C PRO A 104 -5.51 -8.47 2.92
N ALA A 105 -6.85 -8.42 2.83
CA ALA A 105 -7.65 -7.56 3.68
C ALA A 105 -7.43 -7.89 5.16
N GLY A 106 -7.29 -6.87 6.00
CA GLY A 106 -7.03 -7.06 7.42
C GLY A 106 -6.58 -5.81 8.15
N ALA A 107 -6.26 -5.99 9.44
CA ALA A 107 -5.69 -4.98 10.32
C ALA A 107 -4.33 -5.48 10.82
N TYR A 108 -3.31 -4.66 10.65
CA TYR A 108 -1.91 -5.03 10.82
C TYR A 108 -1.17 -3.98 11.65
N GLY A 109 -0.20 -4.43 12.45
CA GLY A 109 0.85 -3.56 12.94
C GLY A 109 1.91 -3.34 11.85
N PHE A 110 2.57 -2.20 11.86
CA PHE A 110 3.73 -1.98 11.00
C PHE A 110 4.84 -1.19 11.69
N GLY A 111 6.04 -1.30 11.12
CA GLY A 111 7.19 -0.48 11.49
C GLY A 111 8.15 -0.27 10.34
N PHE A 112 8.85 0.86 10.38
CA PHE A 112 9.97 1.16 9.49
C PHE A 112 11.27 0.81 10.22
N GLY A 113 11.82 -0.35 9.91
CA GLY A 113 13.03 -0.85 10.55
C GLY A 113 14.31 -0.11 10.12
N THR A 114 15.35 -0.23 10.94
CA THR A 114 16.69 0.34 10.68
C THR A 114 17.38 -0.29 9.47
N GLU A 115 16.96 -1.48 9.06
CA GLU A 115 17.50 -2.20 7.89
C GLU A 115 16.98 -1.70 6.54
N GLY A 116 16.28 -0.56 6.49
CA GLY A 116 15.71 -0.04 5.25
C GLY A 116 14.52 -0.83 4.73
N LYS A 117 13.72 -1.41 5.63
CA LYS A 117 12.52 -2.17 5.30
C LYS A 117 11.30 -1.68 6.08
N LEU A 118 10.14 -1.72 5.44
CA LEU A 118 8.87 -1.71 6.15
C LEU A 118 8.50 -3.16 6.45
N THR A 119 8.19 -3.43 7.72
CA THR A 119 7.69 -4.74 8.17
C THR A 119 6.22 -4.61 8.57
N VAL A 120 5.40 -5.53 8.07
CA VAL A 120 3.99 -5.68 8.43
C VAL A 120 3.84 -6.91 9.31
N MET A 121 3.10 -6.76 10.41
CA MET A 121 2.91 -7.78 11.44
C MET A 121 1.42 -8.05 11.67
N ASP A 122 1.08 -9.28 12.06
CA ASP A 122 -0.26 -9.55 12.59
C ASP A 122 -0.45 -8.90 13.98
N LEU A 123 -1.66 -8.98 14.52
CA LEU A 123 -1.99 -8.39 15.83
C LEU A 123 -1.24 -9.04 17.01
N ALA A 124 -0.69 -10.24 16.84
CA ALA A 124 0.17 -10.92 17.80
C ALA A 124 1.65 -10.53 17.69
N GLY A 125 2.01 -9.71 16.68
CA GLY A 125 3.37 -9.24 16.44
C GLY A 125 4.25 -10.18 15.62
N LYS A 126 3.66 -11.19 14.96
CA LYS A 126 4.39 -12.04 14.01
C LYS A 126 4.58 -11.30 12.69
N ASN A 127 5.80 -11.29 12.18
CA ASN A 127 6.11 -10.73 10.88
C ASN A 127 5.40 -11.53 9.76
N LEU A 128 4.62 -10.84 8.95
CA LEU A 128 3.92 -11.41 7.80
C LEU A 128 4.61 -11.04 6.49
N LEU A 129 5.10 -9.80 6.38
CA LEU A 129 5.66 -9.25 5.17
C LEU A 129 6.75 -8.24 5.52
N SER A 130 7.84 -8.23 4.74
CA SER A 130 8.87 -7.19 4.80
C SER A 130 9.24 -6.76 3.39
N VAL A 131 9.12 -5.46 3.11
CA VAL A 131 9.42 -4.88 1.79
C VAL A 131 10.47 -3.79 1.92
N PRO A 132 11.35 -3.61 0.93
CA PRO A 132 12.34 -2.54 0.94
C PRO A 132 11.64 -1.17 0.89
N ILE A 133 12.18 -0.18 1.60
CA ILE A 133 11.75 1.21 1.51
C ILE A 133 12.54 1.95 0.45
N THR A 134 11.93 2.97 -0.15
CA THR A 134 12.59 3.92 -1.04
C THR A 134 12.73 5.26 -0.32
N ASN A 135 13.88 5.93 -0.49
CA ASN A 135 14.11 7.26 0.07
C ASN A 135 13.86 8.34 -0.98
N ASP A 136 12.93 9.24 -0.70
CA ASP A 136 12.61 10.41 -1.53
C ASP A 136 13.47 11.62 -1.11
N LYS A 137 14.59 11.81 -1.79
CA LYS A 137 15.53 12.90 -1.50
C LYS A 137 14.95 14.28 -1.87
N GLU A 138 14.00 14.31 -2.79
CA GLU A 138 13.39 15.55 -3.28
C GLU A 138 12.26 16.07 -2.37
N MET A 139 11.81 15.27 -1.41
CA MET A 139 10.76 15.67 -0.49
C MET A 139 11.21 16.82 0.42
N ARG A 140 10.62 18.01 0.22
CA ARG A 140 11.00 19.22 0.95
C ARG A 140 10.44 19.29 2.37
N ARG A 141 9.26 18.72 2.61
CA ARG A 141 8.53 18.80 3.89
C ARG A 141 8.10 17.40 4.37
N PRO A 142 9.04 16.61 4.89
CA PRO A 142 8.70 15.27 5.41
C PRO A 142 7.76 15.39 6.62
N ARG A 143 6.78 14.48 6.69
CA ARG A 143 5.88 14.31 7.84
C ARG A 143 6.13 12.96 8.48
N PRO A 144 5.80 12.77 9.76
CA PRO A 144 5.93 11.48 10.41
C PRO A 144 5.16 10.36 9.69
N LEU A 145 3.94 10.68 9.20
CA LEU A 145 3.17 9.78 8.33
C LEU A 145 2.33 10.58 7.34
N MET A 146 2.33 10.16 6.09
CA MET A 146 1.45 10.72 5.05
C MET A 146 1.29 9.76 3.89
N MET A 147 0.23 9.95 3.11
CA MET A 147 0.07 9.33 1.78
C MET A 147 0.10 10.39 0.69
N SER A 148 0.61 10.04 -0.48
CA SER A 148 0.50 10.83 -1.70
C SER A 148 0.10 9.93 -2.86
N ALA A 149 -0.71 10.46 -3.80
CA ALA A 149 -1.06 9.73 -5.00
C ALA A 149 0.18 9.43 -5.85
N ASP A 150 0.21 8.25 -6.45
CA ASP A 150 1.23 7.80 -7.41
C ASP A 150 0.54 7.20 -8.64
N ALA A 151 1.26 7.03 -9.75
CA ALA A 151 0.71 6.50 -10.99
C ALA A 151 0.10 5.09 -10.82
N GLY A 152 0.64 4.30 -9.90
CA GLY A 152 0.21 2.93 -9.62
C GLY A 152 -0.53 2.73 -8.29
N GLY A 153 -0.95 3.82 -7.62
CA GLY A 153 -1.58 3.70 -6.31
C GLY A 153 -1.29 4.89 -5.40
N VAL A 154 -0.76 4.64 -4.21
CA VAL A 154 -0.31 5.68 -3.27
C VAL A 154 1.06 5.32 -2.70
N ARG A 155 1.84 6.34 -2.38
CA ARG A 155 3.04 6.21 -1.56
C ARG A 155 2.69 6.44 -0.11
N LEU A 156 2.98 5.48 0.74
CA LEU A 156 2.92 5.63 2.20
C LEU A 156 4.29 6.06 2.70
N TYR A 157 4.38 7.25 3.23
CA TYR A 157 5.62 7.85 3.74
C TYR A 157 5.72 7.76 5.25
N ASN A 158 6.93 7.50 5.72
CA ASN A 158 7.40 7.81 7.07
C ASN A 158 8.65 8.70 6.93
N GLY A 159 8.50 9.99 7.22
CA GLY A 159 9.53 10.96 6.89
C GLY A 159 9.75 11.08 5.39
N ARG A 160 10.97 10.77 4.91
CA ARG A 160 11.33 10.70 3.48
C ARG A 160 11.26 9.27 2.91
N ASN A 161 11.09 8.29 3.77
CA ASN A 161 11.05 6.89 3.34
C ASN A 161 9.63 6.50 2.96
N TYR A 162 9.46 5.77 1.87
CA TYR A 162 8.14 5.34 1.42
C TYR A 162 8.11 3.93 0.86
N VAL A 163 6.93 3.36 0.82
CA VAL A 163 6.55 2.18 0.05
C VAL A 163 5.35 2.53 -0.84
N VAL A 164 5.20 1.83 -1.95
CA VAL A 164 4.05 1.98 -2.85
C VAL A 164 2.97 0.98 -2.45
N ILE A 165 1.75 1.47 -2.26
CA ILE A 165 0.55 0.66 -2.03
C ILE A 165 -0.30 0.74 -3.29
N ALA A 166 -0.67 -0.41 -3.86
CA ALA A 166 -1.58 -0.49 -4.99
C ALA A 166 -2.74 -1.44 -4.69
N ALA A 167 -3.89 -1.18 -5.31
CA ALA A 167 -5.00 -2.13 -5.29
C ALA A 167 -4.66 -3.35 -6.14
N LYS A 168 -5.14 -4.52 -5.70
CA LYS A 168 -5.01 -5.78 -6.44
C LYS A 168 -6.36 -6.24 -6.98
#